data_e623d3754992e8771ce2048eec7f8acb
#
_entry.id   e623d3754992e8771ce2048eec7f8acb
#
_cell.length_a   1.000
_cell.length_b   1.000
_cell.length_c   1.000
_cell.angle_alpha   90.00
_cell.angle_beta   90.00
_cell.angle_gamma   90.00
#
_symmetry.space_group_name_H-M   'P 1'
#
loop_
_entity.id
_entity.type
_entity.pdbx_description
1 polymer ?
#
loop_
_entity_poly.entity_id
_entity_poly.type
_entity_poly.pdbx_seq_one_letter_code
_entity_poly.pdbx_strand_id
1 'polypeptide(L)'
;MPSLKPWAAVVFLALAPSGCVSKSTHRKVLDELATTQGDLERCQAERDEQAAKLRATEDELNETRSARDAEAKARQQAEAQLDELQANLETTKDELAELRKQREATLKRLEAFRQLNEKFRSLVDTGKLAVQFRNGQMVLKLPAGVLFPSGKATLSKDGQAALKEIVDVLLQFKDRRFVVAGHTDNRKIRTRQFKDNWDLSTARATTIVRFMVDAGFDPKNLAAAGYGEHDPIASNDTPEGRQLNRRIEIILVPDLSELPNLTQQAQ
;
A
#
# COMPACT_ATOMS: atom_id res chain seq x y z
N MET A 1 -42.43 -46.39 -0.24
CA MET A 1 -43.33 -47.26 0.58
C MET A 1 -44.62 -47.45 -0.19
N PRO A 2 -44.92 -48.66 -0.66
CA PRO A 2 -46.28 -49.11 -0.74
C PRO A 2 -46.44 -50.39 0.04
N SER A 3 -47.46 -50.42 0.90
CA SER A 3 -47.89 -51.51 1.74
C SER A 3 -48.47 -52.66 0.91
N LEU A 4 -47.82 -53.77 0.93
CA LEU A 4 -48.41 -55.02 0.42
C LEU A 4 -49.36 -55.60 1.48
N LYS A 5 -50.65 -55.55 1.19
CA LYS A 5 -51.69 -56.26 1.94
C LYS A 5 -51.57 -57.79 1.73
N PRO A 6 -51.70 -58.59 2.75
CA PRO A 6 -51.73 -60.02 2.58
C PRO A 6 -53.08 -60.47 1.98
N TRP A 7 -53.04 -61.10 0.86
CA TRP A 7 -54.21 -61.85 0.35
C TRP A 7 -54.40 -63.11 1.12
N ALA A 8 -55.43 -63.12 1.87
CA ALA A 8 -55.91 -64.35 2.49
C ALA A 8 -56.52 -65.22 1.38
N ALA A 9 -55.83 -66.26 1.01
CA ALA A 9 -56.39 -67.30 0.15
C ALA A 9 -57.34 -68.15 0.96
N VAL A 10 -58.65 -67.93 0.76
CA VAL A 10 -59.67 -68.81 1.22
C VAL A 10 -59.61 -70.08 0.40
N VAL A 11 -59.06 -71.14 0.95
CA VAL A 11 -59.10 -72.51 0.40
C VAL A 11 -60.48 -73.09 0.65
N PHE A 12 -61.30 -73.13 -0.39
CA PHE A 12 -62.53 -73.92 -0.42
C PHE A 12 -62.17 -75.38 -0.47
N LEU A 13 -62.37 -76.04 0.70
CA LEU A 13 -62.24 -77.50 0.83
C LEU A 13 -63.49 -78.20 0.21
N ALA A 14 -63.39 -78.56 -1.06
CA ALA A 14 -64.40 -79.39 -1.72
C ALA A 14 -64.21 -80.80 -1.22
N LEU A 15 -65.23 -81.30 -0.43
CA LEU A 15 -65.36 -82.74 -0.11
C LEU A 15 -65.60 -83.50 -1.39
N ALA A 16 -64.58 -84.11 -1.96
CA ALA A 16 -64.69 -85.12 -3.01
C ALA A 16 -64.69 -86.55 -2.33
N PRO A 17 -65.42 -87.46 -2.88
CA PRO A 17 -65.62 -88.82 -2.23
C PRO A 17 -64.27 -89.55 -2.14
N SER A 18 -64.12 -90.29 -1.06
CA SER A 18 -62.98 -91.11 -0.67
C SER A 18 -62.49 -92.05 -1.77
N GLY A 19 -61.56 -91.54 -2.61
CA GLY A 19 -60.69 -92.47 -3.38
C GLY A 19 -59.56 -92.89 -2.42
N CYS A 20 -59.51 -94.20 -2.13
CA CYS A 20 -58.42 -94.82 -1.35
C CYS A 20 -57.13 -94.59 -2.06
N VAL A 21 -56.34 -93.51 -1.70
CA VAL A 21 -54.96 -93.30 -2.16
C VAL A 21 -54.16 -94.53 -1.63
N SER A 22 -53.50 -95.24 -2.51
CA SER A 22 -52.61 -96.34 -2.11
C SER A 22 -51.56 -95.84 -1.08
N LYS A 23 -51.35 -96.65 -0.04
CA LYS A 23 -50.37 -96.35 1.01
C LYS A 23 -48.98 -96.05 0.46
N SER A 24 -48.61 -96.57 -0.72
CA SER A 24 -47.38 -96.33 -1.46
C SER A 24 -47.38 -94.96 -2.13
N THR A 25 -48.52 -94.49 -2.67
CA THR A 25 -48.65 -93.19 -3.29
C THR A 25 -48.62 -92.08 -2.26
N HIS A 26 -49.32 -92.32 -1.12
CA HIS A 26 -49.27 -91.34 -0.01
C HIS A 26 -47.84 -91.19 0.55
N ARG A 27 -47.07 -92.26 0.67
CA ARG A 27 -45.71 -92.24 1.14
C ARG A 27 -44.81 -91.51 0.15
N LYS A 28 -44.95 -91.70 -1.18
CA LYS A 28 -44.21 -90.95 -2.18
C LYS A 28 -44.47 -89.44 -2.11
N VAL A 29 -45.71 -89.00 -1.95
CA VAL A 29 -46.07 -87.58 -1.84
C VAL A 29 -45.50 -86.99 -0.55
N LEU A 30 -45.45 -87.72 0.57
CA LEU A 30 -44.79 -87.28 1.82
C LEU A 30 -43.28 -87.12 1.64
N ASP A 31 -42.62 -88.05 0.93
CA ASP A 31 -41.18 -88.00 0.66
C ASP A 31 -40.87 -86.82 -0.28
N GLU A 32 -41.69 -86.62 -1.31
CA GLU A 32 -41.58 -85.47 -2.22
C GLU A 32 -41.81 -84.16 -1.46
N LEU A 33 -42.80 -84.09 -0.58
CA LEU A 33 -43.05 -82.89 0.27
C LEU A 33 -41.88 -82.60 1.20
N ALA A 34 -41.31 -83.61 1.86
CA ALA A 34 -40.14 -83.45 2.72
C ALA A 34 -38.90 -82.95 1.90
N THR A 35 -38.71 -83.53 0.73
CA THR A 35 -37.60 -83.08 -0.17
C THR A 35 -37.80 -81.61 -0.59
N THR A 36 -39.03 -81.25 -1.01
CA THR A 36 -39.35 -79.91 -1.47
C THR A 36 -39.25 -78.89 -0.28
N GLN A 37 -39.63 -79.27 0.90
CA GLN A 37 -39.46 -78.50 2.14
C GLN A 37 -37.97 -78.27 2.42
N GLY A 38 -37.10 -79.28 2.32
CA GLY A 38 -35.68 -79.18 2.49
C GLY A 38 -35.01 -78.27 1.43
N ASP A 39 -35.47 -78.39 0.20
CA ASP A 39 -34.99 -77.51 -0.91
C ASP A 39 -35.43 -76.04 -0.69
N LEU A 40 -36.64 -75.82 -0.22
CA LEU A 40 -37.15 -74.48 0.13
C LEU A 40 -36.35 -73.86 1.27
N GLU A 41 -36.11 -74.66 2.35
CA GLU A 41 -35.28 -74.15 3.46
C GLU A 41 -33.86 -73.80 3.02
N ARG A 42 -33.25 -74.62 2.17
CA ARG A 42 -31.92 -74.32 1.58
C ARG A 42 -31.95 -73.06 0.75
N CYS A 43 -32.90 -72.92 -0.14
CA CYS A 43 -33.08 -71.75 -0.97
C CYS A 43 -33.31 -70.47 -0.15
N GLN A 44 -34.07 -70.56 0.94
CA GLN A 44 -34.27 -69.47 1.87
C GLN A 44 -32.96 -69.09 2.59
N ALA A 45 -32.18 -70.10 3.05
CA ALA A 45 -30.89 -69.84 3.69
C ALA A 45 -29.90 -69.18 2.75
N GLU A 46 -29.83 -69.68 1.50
CA GLU A 46 -28.97 -69.03 0.45
C GLU A 46 -29.40 -67.61 0.14
N ARG A 47 -30.70 -67.33 0.04
CA ARG A 47 -31.25 -66.01 -0.16
C ARG A 47 -30.87 -65.08 1.00
N ASP A 48 -31.02 -65.54 2.25
CA ASP A 48 -30.72 -64.74 3.43
C ASP A 48 -29.22 -64.48 3.57
N GLU A 49 -28.35 -65.42 3.19
CA GLU A 49 -26.91 -65.22 3.07
C GLU A 49 -26.56 -64.18 2.03
N GLN A 50 -27.17 -64.27 0.85
CA GLN A 50 -26.95 -63.27 -0.23
C GLN A 50 -27.44 -61.90 0.17
N ALA A 51 -28.59 -61.81 0.86
CA ALA A 51 -29.11 -60.53 1.37
C ALA A 51 -28.17 -59.91 2.43
N ALA A 52 -27.57 -60.73 3.31
CA ALA A 52 -26.58 -60.26 4.26
C ALA A 52 -25.30 -59.73 3.59
N LYS A 53 -24.79 -60.46 2.57
CA LYS A 53 -23.63 -60.01 1.78
C LYS A 53 -23.92 -58.72 1.03
N LEU A 54 -25.11 -58.60 0.43
CA LEU A 54 -25.51 -57.38 -0.28
C LEU A 54 -25.54 -56.18 0.67
N ARG A 55 -26.12 -56.31 1.87
CA ARG A 55 -26.13 -55.24 2.86
C ARG A 55 -24.72 -54.82 3.29
N ALA A 56 -23.84 -55.81 3.55
CA ALA A 56 -22.44 -55.50 3.92
C ALA A 56 -21.72 -54.71 2.81
N THR A 57 -21.90 -55.12 1.53
CA THR A 57 -21.29 -54.37 0.40
C THR A 57 -21.92 -52.98 0.18
N GLU A 58 -23.21 -52.82 0.44
CA GLU A 58 -23.88 -51.52 0.39
C GLU A 58 -23.35 -50.57 1.49
N ASP A 59 -23.12 -51.09 2.71
CA ASP A 59 -22.56 -50.33 3.81
C ASP A 59 -21.11 -49.91 3.50
N GLU A 60 -20.25 -50.82 3.02
CA GLU A 60 -18.89 -50.51 2.58
C GLU A 60 -18.87 -49.45 1.43
N LEU A 61 -19.79 -49.58 0.49
CA LEU A 61 -19.92 -48.61 -0.61
C LEU A 61 -20.31 -47.23 -0.09
N ASN A 62 -21.25 -47.16 0.84
CA ASN A 62 -21.68 -45.90 1.42
C ASN A 62 -20.57 -45.24 2.25
N GLU A 63 -19.80 -46.03 3.02
CA GLU A 63 -18.62 -45.53 3.74
C GLU A 63 -17.56 -44.99 2.76
N THR A 64 -17.25 -45.74 1.72
CA THR A 64 -16.28 -45.32 0.68
C THR A 64 -16.72 -44.05 -0.03
N ARG A 65 -18.02 -43.91 -0.34
CA ARG A 65 -18.57 -42.67 -0.95
C ARG A 65 -18.45 -41.50 0.01
N SER A 66 -18.79 -41.67 1.27
CA SER A 66 -18.69 -40.58 2.27
C SER A 66 -17.26 -40.15 2.49
N ALA A 67 -16.29 -41.08 2.54
CA ALA A 67 -14.87 -40.78 2.62
C ALA A 67 -14.37 -39.98 1.39
N ARG A 68 -14.77 -40.41 0.19
CA ARG A 68 -14.41 -39.72 -1.04
C ARG A 68 -14.99 -38.29 -1.12
N ASP A 69 -16.24 -38.12 -0.68
CA ASP A 69 -16.90 -36.81 -0.66
C ASP A 69 -16.24 -35.86 0.36
N ALA A 70 -15.79 -36.40 1.52
CA ALA A 70 -15.02 -35.65 2.48
C ALA A 70 -13.64 -35.23 1.92
N GLU A 71 -12.94 -36.15 1.25
CA GLU A 71 -11.67 -35.86 0.60
C GLU A 71 -11.81 -34.79 -0.51
N ALA A 72 -12.87 -34.90 -1.33
CA ALA A 72 -13.15 -33.91 -2.37
C ALA A 72 -13.40 -32.52 -1.80
N LYS A 73 -14.12 -32.40 -0.68
CA LYS A 73 -14.33 -31.12 0.04
C LYS A 73 -13.03 -30.59 0.62
N ALA A 74 -12.22 -31.43 1.24
CA ALA A 74 -10.94 -31.02 1.80
C ALA A 74 -9.98 -30.52 0.70
N ARG A 75 -9.95 -31.19 -0.44
CA ARG A 75 -9.19 -30.77 -1.61
C ARG A 75 -9.64 -29.42 -2.16
N GLN A 76 -10.95 -29.22 -2.30
CA GLN A 76 -11.51 -27.93 -2.76
C GLN A 76 -11.16 -26.78 -1.80
N GLN A 77 -11.21 -27.05 -0.48
CA GLN A 77 -10.79 -26.05 0.52
C GLN A 77 -9.29 -25.73 0.43
N ALA A 78 -8.45 -26.74 0.24
CA ALA A 78 -7.02 -26.54 0.07
C ALA A 78 -6.67 -25.76 -1.22
N GLU A 79 -7.36 -26.04 -2.31
CA GLU A 79 -7.22 -25.28 -3.56
C GLU A 79 -7.63 -23.82 -3.38
N ALA A 80 -8.75 -23.53 -2.72
CA ALA A 80 -9.17 -22.16 -2.41
C ALA A 80 -8.17 -21.41 -1.52
N GLN A 81 -7.59 -22.09 -0.53
CA GLN A 81 -6.54 -21.50 0.31
C GLN A 81 -5.25 -21.21 -0.47
N LEU A 82 -4.90 -22.07 -1.41
CA LEU A 82 -3.75 -21.83 -2.29
C LEU A 82 -3.96 -20.61 -3.19
N ASP A 83 -5.14 -20.46 -3.76
CA ASP A 83 -5.48 -19.31 -4.60
C ASP A 83 -5.44 -18.00 -3.79
N GLU A 84 -6.00 -18.00 -2.59
CA GLU A 84 -5.94 -16.85 -1.68
C GLU A 84 -4.50 -16.50 -1.28
N LEU A 85 -3.70 -17.51 -0.94
CA LEU A 85 -2.30 -17.31 -0.57
C LEU A 85 -1.47 -16.77 -1.73
N GLN A 86 -1.73 -17.25 -2.95
CA GLN A 86 -1.07 -16.74 -4.16
C GLN A 86 -1.43 -15.29 -4.44
N ALA A 87 -2.71 -14.92 -4.31
CA ALA A 87 -3.15 -13.52 -4.47
C ALA A 87 -2.50 -12.60 -3.43
N ASN A 88 -2.45 -13.03 -2.16
CA ASN A 88 -1.79 -12.28 -1.10
C ASN A 88 -0.28 -12.14 -1.33
N LEU A 89 0.37 -13.19 -1.85
CA LEU A 89 1.79 -13.16 -2.18
C LEU A 89 2.09 -12.15 -3.29
N GLU A 90 1.24 -12.09 -4.32
CA GLU A 90 1.40 -11.14 -5.43
C GLU A 90 1.23 -9.70 -4.95
N THR A 91 0.16 -9.43 -4.18
CA THR A 91 -0.07 -8.11 -3.56
C THR A 91 1.12 -7.68 -2.69
N THR A 92 1.63 -8.59 -1.86
CA THR A 92 2.78 -8.28 -0.99
C THR A 92 4.06 -8.00 -1.77
N LYS A 93 4.28 -8.69 -2.90
CA LYS A 93 5.41 -8.41 -3.80
C LYS A 93 5.32 -7.02 -4.42
N ASP A 94 4.14 -6.63 -4.87
CA ASP A 94 3.91 -5.32 -5.47
C ASP A 94 4.11 -4.19 -4.45
N GLU A 95 3.57 -4.35 -3.23
CA GLU A 95 3.80 -3.42 -2.12
C GLU A 95 5.28 -3.30 -1.77
N LEU A 96 6.00 -4.43 -1.71
CA LEU A 96 7.43 -4.44 -1.43
C LEU A 96 8.23 -3.75 -2.54
N ALA A 97 7.86 -3.93 -3.80
CA ALA A 97 8.50 -3.27 -4.93
C ALA A 97 8.32 -1.75 -4.86
N GLU A 98 7.11 -1.29 -4.55
CA GLU A 98 6.81 0.14 -4.39
C GLU A 98 7.56 0.75 -3.19
N LEU A 99 7.58 0.07 -2.04
CA LEU A 99 8.34 0.50 -0.87
C LEU A 99 9.85 0.60 -1.14
N ARG A 100 10.41 -0.35 -1.89
CA ARG A 100 11.82 -0.30 -2.31
C ARG A 100 12.10 0.90 -3.20
N LYS A 101 11.24 1.20 -4.15
CA LYS A 101 11.34 2.37 -5.02
C LYS A 101 11.29 3.68 -4.23
N GLN A 102 10.35 3.79 -3.27
CA GLN A 102 10.23 4.96 -2.39
C GLN A 102 11.47 5.12 -1.50
N ARG A 103 11.98 4.02 -0.95
CA ARG A 103 13.22 4.02 -0.17
C ARG A 103 14.42 4.49 -1.00
N GLU A 104 14.57 3.98 -2.22
CA GLU A 104 15.66 4.38 -3.11
C GLU A 104 15.58 5.87 -3.47
N ALA A 105 14.39 6.38 -3.79
CA ALA A 105 14.17 7.80 -4.02
C ALA A 105 14.53 8.66 -2.80
N THR A 106 14.16 8.20 -1.60
CA THR A 106 14.49 8.88 -0.34
C THR A 106 16.01 8.90 -0.09
N LEU A 107 16.69 7.77 -0.32
CA LEU A 107 18.15 7.69 -0.16
C LEU A 107 18.89 8.59 -1.16
N LYS A 108 18.45 8.64 -2.41
CA LYS A 108 19.01 9.55 -3.43
C LYS A 108 18.83 11.03 -3.01
N ARG A 109 17.67 11.39 -2.46
CA ARG A 109 17.43 12.74 -1.92
C ARG A 109 18.36 13.07 -0.75
N LEU A 110 18.51 12.13 0.17
CA LEU A 110 19.38 12.30 1.34
C LEU A 110 20.84 12.46 0.94
N GLU A 111 21.31 11.68 -0.03
CA GLU A 111 22.67 11.76 -0.54
C GLU A 111 22.94 13.09 -1.27
N ALA A 112 22.02 13.51 -2.13
CA ALA A 112 22.12 14.83 -2.79
C ALA A 112 22.19 15.98 -1.77
N PHE A 113 21.38 15.85 -0.68
CA PHE A 113 21.43 16.82 0.41
C PHE A 113 22.76 16.80 1.17
N ARG A 114 23.31 15.61 1.47
CA ARG A 114 24.59 15.46 2.15
C ARG A 114 25.71 16.11 1.34
N GLN A 115 25.76 15.87 0.03
CA GLN A 115 26.75 16.46 -0.86
C GLN A 115 26.62 17.99 -0.92
N LEU A 116 25.37 18.50 -0.89
CA LEU A 116 25.12 19.94 -0.86
C LEU A 116 25.60 20.56 0.46
N ASN A 117 25.32 19.92 1.59
CA ASN A 117 25.80 20.38 2.89
C ASN A 117 27.36 20.40 2.97
N GLU A 118 28.02 19.40 2.42
CA GLU A 118 29.48 19.37 2.37
C GLU A 118 30.05 20.53 1.55
N LYS A 119 29.41 20.86 0.42
CA LYS A 119 29.83 22.00 -0.42
C LYS A 119 29.60 23.35 0.25
N PHE A 120 28.54 23.48 1.06
CA PHE A 120 28.28 24.70 1.82
C PHE A 120 29.02 24.77 3.15
N ARG A 121 29.73 23.73 3.55
CA ARG A 121 30.37 23.65 4.87
C ARG A 121 31.26 24.83 5.19
N SER A 122 32.10 25.28 4.27
CA SER A 122 32.99 26.42 4.44
C SER A 122 32.20 27.74 4.65
N LEU A 123 31.07 27.91 3.98
CA LEU A 123 30.19 29.08 4.11
C LEU A 123 29.39 29.04 5.41
N VAL A 124 28.98 27.86 5.84
CA VAL A 124 28.29 27.65 7.13
C VAL A 124 29.24 27.91 8.30
N ASP A 125 30.46 27.37 8.24
CA ASP A 125 31.47 27.53 9.29
C ASP A 125 31.91 28.99 9.50
N THR A 126 31.83 29.79 8.42
CA THR A 126 32.11 31.25 8.47
C THR A 126 30.89 32.09 8.90
N GLY A 127 29.73 31.46 9.15
CA GLY A 127 28.49 32.17 9.52
C GLY A 127 27.84 32.99 8.40
N LYS A 128 28.36 32.88 7.16
CA LYS A 128 27.78 33.56 5.99
C LYS A 128 26.50 32.95 5.48
N LEU A 129 26.29 31.66 5.78
CA LEU A 129 25.15 30.85 5.33
C LEU A 129 24.70 29.92 6.46
N ALA A 130 23.40 29.72 6.59
CA ALA A 130 22.83 28.61 7.36
C ALA A 130 21.90 27.79 6.46
N VAL A 131 22.04 26.46 6.49
CA VAL A 131 21.19 25.55 5.75
C VAL A 131 20.21 24.91 6.71
N GLN A 132 18.92 25.01 6.44
CA GLN A 132 17.87 24.48 7.28
C GLN A 132 16.80 23.76 6.43
N PHE A 133 16.07 22.82 7.07
CA PHE A 133 14.84 22.29 6.53
C PHE A 133 13.64 22.92 7.23
N ARG A 134 12.74 23.49 6.45
CA ARG A 134 11.47 24.04 6.94
C ARG A 134 10.36 23.58 6.02
N ASN A 135 9.33 22.92 6.61
CA ASN A 135 8.17 22.41 5.86
C ASN A 135 8.54 21.50 4.67
N GLY A 136 9.56 20.64 4.83
CA GLY A 136 10.02 19.74 3.78
C GLY A 136 10.84 20.41 2.67
N GLN A 137 11.11 21.72 2.79
CA GLN A 137 11.90 22.48 1.83
C GLN A 137 13.28 22.80 2.39
N MET A 138 14.29 22.75 1.53
CA MET A 138 15.62 23.23 1.88
C MET A 138 15.65 24.76 1.75
N VAL A 139 16.07 25.41 2.85
CA VAL A 139 16.15 26.85 2.97
C VAL A 139 17.59 27.24 3.28
N LEU A 140 18.18 28.04 2.41
CA LEU A 140 19.47 28.67 2.60
C LEU A 140 19.24 30.07 3.19
N LYS A 141 19.68 30.31 4.42
CA LYS A 141 19.54 31.59 5.13
C LYS A 141 20.82 32.38 5.07
N LEU A 142 20.73 33.61 4.60
CA LEU A 142 21.83 34.55 4.50
C LEU A 142 21.50 35.81 5.33
N PRO A 143 22.35 36.21 6.27
CA PRO A 143 22.17 37.49 6.97
C PRO A 143 22.15 38.65 5.98
N ALA A 144 21.09 39.46 5.98
CA ALA A 144 20.98 40.56 5.03
C ALA A 144 22.11 41.60 5.19
N GLY A 145 22.67 41.72 6.38
CA GLY A 145 23.80 42.63 6.64
C GLY A 145 25.11 42.24 6.00
N VAL A 146 25.29 40.97 5.60
CA VAL A 146 26.44 40.48 4.82
C VAL A 146 26.29 40.91 3.36
N LEU A 147 25.07 40.90 2.85
CA LEU A 147 24.78 41.15 1.44
C LEU A 147 24.57 42.63 1.12
N PHE A 148 23.89 43.35 2.01
CA PHE A 148 23.39 44.69 1.76
C PHE A 148 23.82 45.69 2.82
N PRO A 149 24.22 46.88 2.46
CA PRO A 149 24.32 47.99 3.40
C PRO A 149 22.95 48.31 4.03
N SER A 150 22.97 48.89 5.22
CA SER A 150 21.73 49.22 5.95
C SER A 150 20.79 50.08 5.10
N GLY A 151 19.51 49.68 5.04
CA GLY A 151 18.46 50.39 4.30
C GLY A 151 18.62 50.38 2.76
N LYS A 152 19.52 49.58 2.22
CA LYS A 152 19.76 49.47 0.76
C LYS A 152 19.39 48.10 0.24
N ALA A 153 19.06 48.01 -1.03
CA ALA A 153 18.84 46.79 -1.81
C ALA A 153 19.94 46.56 -2.87
N THR A 154 20.98 47.39 -2.91
CA THR A 154 22.15 47.19 -3.75
C THR A 154 23.19 46.36 -3.03
N LEU A 155 23.72 45.32 -3.65
CA LEU A 155 24.73 44.43 -3.06
C LEU A 155 26.02 45.21 -2.76
N SER A 156 26.62 44.98 -1.62
CA SER A 156 27.99 45.39 -1.31
C SER A 156 29.01 44.59 -2.11
N LYS A 157 30.26 45.02 -2.20
CA LYS A 157 31.32 44.23 -2.84
C LYS A 157 31.50 42.85 -2.19
N ASP A 158 31.55 42.84 -0.85
CA ASP A 158 31.66 41.61 -0.08
C ASP A 158 30.39 40.73 -0.22
N GLY A 159 29.23 41.37 -0.31
CA GLY A 159 27.95 40.70 -0.57
C GLY A 159 27.88 40.04 -1.93
N GLN A 160 28.43 40.69 -2.97
CA GLN A 160 28.54 40.08 -4.30
C GLN A 160 29.48 38.86 -4.32
N ALA A 161 30.62 38.95 -3.62
CA ALA A 161 31.57 37.85 -3.52
C ALA A 161 30.93 36.65 -2.76
N ALA A 162 30.32 36.89 -1.61
CA ALA A 162 29.64 35.85 -0.84
C ALA A 162 28.47 35.20 -1.58
N LEU A 163 27.68 36.03 -2.29
CA LEU A 163 26.56 35.53 -3.09
C LEU A 163 27.03 34.70 -4.27
N LYS A 164 28.15 35.12 -4.92
CA LYS A 164 28.75 34.37 -6.02
C LYS A 164 29.15 32.96 -5.60
N GLU A 165 29.82 32.77 -4.46
CA GLU A 165 30.22 31.48 -3.93
C GLU A 165 29.00 30.55 -3.74
N ILE A 166 27.88 31.11 -3.26
CA ILE A 166 26.63 30.37 -3.05
C ILE A 166 25.99 30.02 -4.41
N VAL A 167 25.89 30.94 -5.29
CA VAL A 167 25.30 30.78 -6.64
C VAL A 167 26.08 29.76 -7.45
N ASP A 168 27.42 29.76 -7.39
CA ASP A 168 28.27 28.79 -8.07
C ASP A 168 27.95 27.33 -7.61
N VAL A 169 27.65 27.14 -6.33
CA VAL A 169 27.18 25.83 -5.83
C VAL A 169 25.77 25.52 -6.33
N LEU A 170 24.85 26.49 -6.29
CA LEU A 170 23.46 26.31 -6.70
C LEU A 170 23.32 26.08 -8.22
N LEU A 171 24.25 26.51 -9.05
CA LEU A 171 24.27 26.27 -10.51
C LEU A 171 24.26 24.78 -10.87
N GLN A 172 24.71 23.90 -9.95
CA GLN A 172 24.61 22.45 -10.14
C GLN A 172 23.16 21.94 -10.08
N PHE A 173 22.25 22.78 -9.62
CA PHE A 173 20.81 22.51 -9.49
C PHE A 173 19.97 23.51 -10.30
N LYS A 174 20.56 24.09 -11.38
CA LYS A 174 19.93 25.15 -12.19
C LYS A 174 18.57 24.78 -12.80
N ASP A 175 18.30 23.47 -12.94
CA ASP A 175 17.03 22.95 -13.46
C ASP A 175 15.94 22.91 -12.38
N ARG A 176 16.29 23.16 -11.13
CA ARG A 176 15.34 23.24 -10.00
C ARG A 176 14.79 24.65 -9.87
N ARG A 177 13.60 24.75 -9.30
CA ARG A 177 12.94 26.03 -9.02
C ARG A 177 13.38 26.58 -7.67
N PHE A 178 13.66 27.89 -7.64
CA PHE A 178 14.03 28.60 -6.41
C PHE A 178 13.13 29.80 -6.18
N VAL A 179 12.83 30.03 -4.91
CA VAL A 179 12.19 31.26 -4.45
C VAL A 179 13.18 32.00 -3.55
N VAL A 180 13.50 33.22 -3.93
CA VAL A 180 14.29 34.12 -3.09
C VAL A 180 13.35 34.96 -2.25
N ALA A 181 13.43 34.83 -0.93
CA ALA A 181 12.56 35.51 0.02
C ALA A 181 13.37 36.55 0.84
N GLY A 182 12.90 37.79 0.85
CA GLY A 182 13.47 38.87 1.63
C GLY A 182 12.67 39.11 2.91
N HIS A 183 13.36 39.26 4.06
CA HIS A 183 12.79 39.54 5.35
C HIS A 183 13.46 40.72 6.01
N THR A 184 12.73 41.47 6.83
CA THR A 184 13.23 42.59 7.63
C THR A 184 12.94 42.35 9.12
N ASP A 185 13.50 43.18 9.99
CA ASP A 185 13.00 43.36 11.33
C ASP A 185 11.77 44.30 11.36
N ASN A 186 11.20 44.56 12.53
CA ASN A 186 10.04 45.41 12.72
C ASN A 186 10.36 46.93 12.76
N ARG A 187 11.60 47.35 12.51
CA ARG A 187 11.95 48.76 12.41
C ARG A 187 11.43 49.32 11.11
N LYS A 188 10.59 50.31 11.18
CA LYS A 188 10.00 50.96 10.00
C LYS A 188 11.08 51.63 9.15
N ILE A 189 11.10 51.31 7.86
CA ILE A 189 11.89 52.03 6.88
C ILE A 189 10.99 53.00 6.11
N ARG A 190 11.50 54.18 5.86
CA ARG A 190 10.88 55.17 4.95
C ARG A 190 11.95 56.00 4.30
N THR A 191 12.17 55.78 3.00
CA THR A 191 13.15 56.49 2.20
C THR A 191 12.50 56.97 0.92
N ARG A 192 13.23 57.69 0.06
CA ARG A 192 12.75 58.01 -1.29
C ARG A 192 12.53 56.73 -2.16
N GLN A 193 13.26 55.69 -1.91
CA GLN A 193 13.25 54.44 -2.68
C GLN A 193 12.27 53.40 -2.14
N PHE A 194 12.09 53.36 -0.84
CA PHE A 194 11.28 52.34 -0.17
C PHE A 194 10.25 53.02 0.75
N LYS A 195 8.98 52.71 0.57
CA LYS A 195 7.88 53.24 1.40
C LYS A 195 7.79 52.52 2.74
N ASP A 196 8.06 51.20 2.73
CA ASP A 196 7.95 50.33 3.88
C ASP A 196 8.87 49.11 3.78
N ASN A 197 8.74 48.19 4.75
CA ASN A 197 9.51 46.94 4.80
C ASN A 197 9.15 45.98 3.67
N TRP A 198 7.94 46.05 3.10
CA TRP A 198 7.54 45.24 1.94
C TRP A 198 8.37 45.62 0.73
N ASP A 199 8.47 46.92 0.45
CA ASP A 199 9.27 47.45 -0.68
C ASP A 199 10.73 47.03 -0.54
N LEU A 200 11.34 47.23 0.63
CA LEU A 200 12.75 46.91 0.87
C LEU A 200 13.02 45.41 0.72
N SER A 201 12.19 44.57 1.33
CA SER A 201 12.38 43.12 1.30
C SER A 201 12.21 42.53 -0.10
N THR A 202 11.20 42.99 -0.85
CA THR A 202 10.97 42.60 -2.25
C THR A 202 12.11 43.10 -3.17
N ALA A 203 12.57 44.33 -3.03
CA ALA A 203 13.68 44.85 -3.82
C ALA A 203 14.98 44.07 -3.59
N ARG A 204 15.27 43.66 -2.35
CA ARG A 204 16.43 42.83 -2.01
C ARG A 204 16.32 41.44 -2.65
N ALA A 205 15.17 40.79 -2.55
CA ALA A 205 14.92 39.50 -3.17
C ALA A 205 15.09 39.58 -4.71
N THR A 206 14.53 40.61 -5.32
CA THR A 206 14.65 40.86 -6.78
C THR A 206 16.10 41.08 -7.21
N THR A 207 16.90 41.81 -6.40
CA THR A 207 18.32 42.02 -6.70
C THR A 207 19.08 40.68 -6.73
N ILE A 208 18.80 39.76 -5.83
CA ILE A 208 19.42 38.44 -5.82
C ILE A 208 18.95 37.58 -6.98
N VAL A 209 17.66 37.59 -7.29
CA VAL A 209 17.15 36.90 -8.50
C VAL A 209 17.85 37.35 -9.76
N ARG A 210 18.01 38.68 -9.95
CA ARG A 210 18.76 39.22 -11.09
C ARG A 210 20.20 38.74 -11.11
N PHE A 211 20.88 38.77 -9.96
CA PHE A 211 22.24 38.25 -9.85
C PHE A 211 22.32 36.74 -10.22
N MET A 212 21.35 35.95 -9.84
CA MET A 212 21.27 34.52 -10.22
C MET A 212 21.05 34.36 -11.74
N VAL A 213 20.17 35.17 -12.34
CA VAL A 213 19.96 35.17 -13.80
C VAL A 213 21.27 35.54 -14.55
N ASP A 214 21.97 36.59 -14.10
CA ASP A 214 23.25 37.01 -14.68
C ASP A 214 24.33 35.91 -14.54
N ALA A 215 24.22 35.07 -13.51
CA ALA A 215 25.10 33.93 -13.31
C ALA A 215 24.72 32.67 -14.13
N GLY A 216 23.59 32.69 -14.86
CA GLY A 216 23.21 31.62 -15.79
C GLY A 216 22.03 30.72 -15.35
N PHE A 217 21.24 31.15 -14.37
CA PHE A 217 19.95 30.47 -14.07
C PHE A 217 18.87 30.86 -15.09
N ASP A 218 18.01 29.92 -15.43
CA ASP A 218 16.82 30.21 -16.23
C ASP A 218 15.83 31.06 -15.39
N PRO A 219 15.44 32.26 -15.87
CA PRO A 219 14.46 33.09 -15.17
C PRO A 219 13.13 32.40 -14.85
N LYS A 220 12.73 31.36 -15.63
CA LYS A 220 11.51 30.58 -15.40
C LYS A 220 11.58 29.80 -14.11
N ASN A 221 12.78 29.49 -13.64
CA ASN A 221 13.02 28.72 -12.42
C ASN A 221 13.22 29.59 -11.18
N LEU A 222 13.06 30.89 -11.29
CA LEU A 222 13.32 31.83 -10.21
C LEU A 222 12.09 32.67 -9.89
N ALA A 223 11.84 32.87 -8.59
CA ALA A 223 10.84 33.82 -8.11
C ALA A 223 11.42 34.67 -6.98
N ALA A 224 10.95 35.92 -6.86
CA ALA A 224 11.25 36.82 -5.76
C ALA A 224 10.01 37.04 -4.89
N ALA A 225 10.16 36.96 -3.57
CA ALA A 225 9.12 37.24 -2.59
C ALA A 225 9.64 38.20 -1.52
N GLY A 226 8.81 39.14 -1.10
CA GLY A 226 9.11 40.02 0.03
C GLY A 226 8.12 39.68 1.15
N TYR A 227 8.60 39.44 2.36
CA TYR A 227 7.76 39.16 3.54
C TYR A 227 7.72 40.37 4.51
N GLY A 228 8.54 41.40 4.26
CA GLY A 228 8.67 42.50 5.22
C GLY A 228 9.05 41.98 6.60
N GLU A 229 8.38 42.49 7.62
CA GLU A 229 8.55 42.15 9.06
C GLU A 229 7.61 41.03 9.52
N HIS A 230 6.81 40.43 8.62
CA HIS A 230 5.66 39.59 8.96
C HIS A 230 5.97 38.10 9.08
N ASP A 231 7.23 37.68 8.87
CA ASP A 231 7.68 36.31 9.09
C ASP A 231 8.97 36.30 9.94
N PRO A 232 8.87 36.70 11.24
CA PRO A 232 10.02 36.72 12.13
C PRO A 232 10.41 35.30 12.57
N ILE A 233 11.73 35.05 12.67
CA ILE A 233 12.27 33.78 13.22
C ILE A 233 12.83 33.95 14.63
N ALA A 234 12.90 35.16 15.14
CA ALA A 234 13.32 35.52 16.50
C ALA A 234 12.55 36.74 17.01
N SER A 235 12.61 37.01 18.33
CA SER A 235 11.96 38.18 18.87
C SER A 235 12.57 39.48 18.31
N ASN A 236 11.71 40.41 17.91
CA ASN A 236 12.10 41.74 17.50
C ASN A 236 12.45 42.67 18.66
N ASP A 237 12.27 42.27 19.91
CA ASP A 237 12.54 43.06 21.08
C ASP A 237 14.05 43.23 21.33
N THR A 238 14.83 42.19 20.99
CA THR A 238 16.28 42.18 21.16
C THR A 238 17.02 42.57 19.91
N PRO A 239 18.19 43.25 19.98
CA PRO A 239 19.03 43.56 18.83
C PRO A 239 19.44 42.32 18.04
N GLU A 240 19.77 41.23 18.74
CA GLU A 240 20.20 39.94 18.22
C GLU A 240 19.05 39.29 17.41
N GLY A 241 17.85 39.27 17.95
CA GLY A 241 16.68 38.74 17.29
C GLY A 241 16.32 39.55 16.03
N ARG A 242 16.39 40.87 16.09
CA ARG A 242 16.24 41.73 14.90
C ARG A 242 17.31 41.42 13.83
N GLN A 243 18.54 41.14 14.23
CA GLN A 243 19.59 40.77 13.28
C GLN A 243 19.27 39.44 12.57
N LEU A 244 18.73 38.46 13.29
CA LEU A 244 18.30 37.17 12.71
C LEU A 244 17.10 37.37 11.76
N ASN A 245 16.17 38.27 12.09
CA ASN A 245 15.02 38.56 11.25
C ASN A 245 15.42 39.26 9.92
N ARG A 246 16.44 40.10 9.92
CA ARG A 246 17.01 40.72 8.71
C ARG A 246 17.80 39.67 7.92
N ARG A 247 17.12 38.92 7.09
CA ARG A 247 17.69 37.82 6.32
C ARG A 247 17.15 37.72 4.92
N ILE A 248 17.89 37.00 4.08
CA ILE A 248 17.43 36.49 2.81
C ILE A 248 17.34 34.97 2.93
N GLU A 249 16.30 34.39 2.41
CA GLU A 249 16.16 32.96 2.26
C GLU A 249 16.14 32.60 0.77
N ILE A 250 16.98 31.64 0.35
CA ILE A 250 16.89 31.00 -0.96
C ILE A 250 16.28 29.62 -0.71
N ILE A 251 15.06 29.45 -1.18
CA ILE A 251 14.22 28.26 -0.93
C ILE A 251 14.22 27.39 -2.17
N LEU A 252 14.68 26.16 -2.05
CA LEU A 252 14.54 25.15 -3.09
C LEU A 252 13.12 24.62 -3.08
N VAL A 253 12.39 24.86 -4.17
CA VAL A 253 11.02 24.37 -4.32
C VAL A 253 11.06 22.87 -4.62
N PRO A 254 10.35 22.02 -3.87
CA PRO A 254 10.25 20.60 -4.18
C PRO A 254 9.60 20.40 -5.56
N ASP A 255 10.14 19.47 -6.33
CA ASP A 255 9.49 19.05 -7.56
C ASP A 255 8.39 18.02 -7.20
N LEU A 256 7.15 18.48 -7.22
CA LEU A 256 6.00 17.63 -6.91
C LEU A 256 5.73 16.59 -8.01
N SER A 257 6.32 16.74 -9.20
CA SER A 257 6.21 15.72 -10.25
C SER A 257 6.97 14.43 -9.91
N GLU A 258 7.88 14.49 -8.94
CA GLU A 258 8.58 13.32 -8.39
C GLU A 258 7.76 12.57 -7.32
N LEU A 259 6.60 13.09 -6.92
CA LEU A 259 5.68 12.40 -6.02
C LEU A 259 4.83 11.42 -6.82
N PRO A 260 4.62 10.18 -6.34
CA PRO A 260 3.64 9.28 -6.95
C PRO A 260 2.29 9.99 -7.03
N ASN A 261 1.60 9.85 -8.16
CA ASN A 261 0.26 10.42 -8.36
C ASN A 261 -0.71 9.84 -7.32
N LEU A 262 -0.93 10.54 -6.22
CA LEU A 262 -1.90 10.16 -5.17
C LEU A 262 -3.35 10.22 -5.66
N THR A 263 -3.61 10.77 -6.84
CA THR A 263 -4.94 10.86 -7.44
C THR A 263 -5.41 9.59 -8.13
N GLN A 264 -4.55 8.58 -8.33
CA GLN A 264 -4.95 7.30 -8.94
C GLN A 264 -5.45 6.26 -7.93
N GLN A 265 -5.35 6.51 -6.62
CA GLN A 265 -5.81 5.57 -5.58
C GLN A 265 -7.23 5.86 -5.05
N ALA A 266 -7.93 6.83 -5.65
CA ALA A 266 -9.30 7.22 -5.24
C ALA A 266 -10.36 6.88 -6.30
N GLN A 267 -10.16 5.82 -7.11
CA GLN A 267 -11.22 5.26 -7.99
C GLN A 267 -11.43 3.79 -7.68
#